data_79ac80b647eb1e3286d44989bb7a4ead
#
_entry.id   79ac80b647eb1e3286d44989bb7a4ead
#
_cell.length_a   1.000
_cell.length_b   1.000
_cell.length_c   1.000
_cell.angle_alpha   90.00
_cell.angle_beta   90.00
_cell.angle_gamma   90.00
#
_symmetry.space_group_name_H-M   'P 1'
#
loop_
_entity.id
_entity.type
_entity.pdbx_description
1 polymer ?
#
loop_
_entity_poly.entity_id
_entity_poly.type
_entity_poly.pdbx_seq_one_letter_code
_entity_poly.pdbx_strand_id
1 'polypeptide(L)'
;MVLVWMVLGCDAFKSKSTVPVPAAQASTSSPNPVTLVQGDRETLASILRNHQGKVVLVDFWATWCGPCVKQFPHSIELSRKHRDDGLAVVTVSMNEPKEKDSVLAFLERQKAEIDNLLPEYGAGTEFLEAFDLRGDIPFYRLYDRQGTLRYTFSGDPDGIDNCEPIEKIDQRVVELLGAGR
;
A
#
# COMPACT_ATOMS: atom_id res chain seq x y z
N MET A 1 15.49 -90.36 -23.55
CA MET A 1 14.93 -89.11 -24.07
C MET A 1 15.37 -87.99 -23.15
N VAL A 2 16.24 -87.14 -23.63
CA VAL A 2 17.06 -86.24 -22.88
C VAL A 2 16.41 -84.86 -22.86
N LEU A 3 16.16 -84.33 -21.62
CA LEU A 3 15.69 -82.96 -21.42
C LEU A 3 16.90 -82.07 -21.11
N VAL A 4 17.15 -81.09 -21.98
CA VAL A 4 18.14 -80.11 -21.84
C VAL A 4 17.52 -78.86 -21.11
N TRP A 5 18.07 -78.49 -20.01
CA TRP A 5 17.74 -77.31 -19.30
C TRP A 5 18.63 -76.12 -19.83
N MET A 6 18.02 -75.06 -20.29
CA MET A 6 18.69 -73.82 -20.54
C MET A 6 18.21 -72.80 -19.51
N VAL A 7 19.14 -72.37 -18.68
CA VAL A 7 18.96 -71.31 -17.72
C VAL A 7 19.33 -69.98 -18.43
N LEU A 8 18.40 -69.05 -18.57
CA LEU A 8 18.72 -67.70 -18.97
C LEU A 8 18.55 -66.77 -17.75
N GLY A 9 19.65 -66.13 -17.42
CA GLY A 9 19.73 -65.15 -16.32
C GLY A 9 18.89 -63.89 -16.58
N CYS A 10 18.22 -63.43 -15.57
CA CYS A 10 17.60 -62.10 -15.54
C CYS A 10 18.55 -61.11 -14.97
N ASP A 11 19.13 -60.27 -15.83
CA ASP A 11 19.80 -59.06 -15.40
C ASP A 11 18.79 -58.01 -14.97
N ALA A 12 18.77 -57.69 -13.69
CA ALA A 12 17.96 -56.64 -13.11
C ALA A 12 18.55 -55.25 -13.44
N PHE A 13 17.99 -54.61 -14.48
CA PHE A 13 18.28 -53.21 -14.81
C PHE A 13 17.61 -52.31 -13.79
N LYS A 14 18.40 -51.86 -12.81
CA LYS A 14 18.00 -50.91 -11.76
C LYS A 14 18.07 -49.50 -12.31
N SER A 15 17.04 -49.06 -13.03
CA SER A 15 16.90 -47.67 -13.46
C SER A 15 16.55 -46.81 -12.28
N LYS A 16 17.51 -45.99 -11.80
CA LYS A 16 17.27 -44.88 -10.91
C LYS A 16 16.65 -43.72 -11.70
N SER A 17 15.33 -43.63 -11.71
CA SER A 17 14.63 -42.42 -12.13
C SER A 17 14.87 -41.31 -11.10
N THR A 18 15.83 -40.46 -11.39
CA THR A 18 16.00 -39.17 -10.70
C THR A 18 14.98 -38.20 -11.29
N VAL A 19 13.84 -38.02 -10.61
CA VAL A 19 12.89 -36.97 -10.94
C VAL A 19 13.56 -35.64 -10.60
N PRO A 20 13.74 -34.71 -11.54
CA PRO A 20 14.22 -33.38 -11.17
C PRO A 20 13.09 -32.67 -10.40
N VAL A 21 13.38 -32.34 -9.14
CA VAL A 21 12.54 -31.42 -8.36
C VAL A 21 12.57 -30.08 -9.10
N PRO A 22 11.42 -29.53 -9.52
CA PRO A 22 11.40 -28.20 -10.10
C PRO A 22 11.87 -27.23 -9.01
N ALA A 23 12.98 -26.54 -9.29
CA ALA A 23 13.45 -25.44 -8.47
C ALA A 23 12.28 -24.46 -8.31
N ALA A 24 11.91 -24.21 -7.05
CA ALA A 24 10.96 -23.17 -6.71
C ALA A 24 11.43 -21.88 -7.37
N GLN A 25 10.72 -21.44 -8.39
CA GLN A 25 10.94 -20.16 -9.00
C GLN A 25 10.58 -19.13 -7.92
N ALA A 26 11.60 -18.57 -7.29
CA ALA A 26 11.45 -17.36 -6.52
C ALA A 26 10.85 -16.32 -7.47
N SER A 27 9.58 -16.01 -7.27
CA SER A 27 8.91 -14.90 -7.93
C SER A 27 9.62 -13.63 -7.51
N THR A 28 10.61 -13.23 -8.30
CA THR A 28 11.13 -11.87 -8.29
C THR A 28 10.01 -10.98 -8.83
N SER A 29 9.13 -10.52 -7.93
CA SER A 29 8.21 -9.45 -8.26
C SER A 29 9.10 -8.25 -8.63
N SER A 30 9.12 -7.90 -9.92
CA SER A 30 9.64 -6.60 -10.35
C SER A 30 8.99 -5.54 -9.47
N PRO A 31 9.74 -4.57 -8.93
CA PRO A 31 9.15 -3.50 -8.16
C PRO A 31 8.08 -2.83 -9.03
N ASN A 32 6.87 -2.68 -8.50
CA ASN A 32 5.84 -1.94 -9.21
C ASN A 32 6.34 -0.51 -9.42
N PRO A 33 6.18 0.05 -10.62
CA PRO A 33 6.59 1.42 -10.86
C PRO A 33 5.82 2.36 -9.92
N VAL A 34 6.52 3.36 -9.38
CA VAL A 34 5.86 4.43 -8.64
C VAL A 34 4.98 5.20 -9.63
N THR A 35 3.71 5.36 -9.30
CA THR A 35 2.74 6.07 -10.14
C THR A 35 2.20 7.29 -9.41
N LEU A 36 1.85 8.33 -10.16
CA LEU A 36 1.19 9.53 -9.67
C LEU A 36 0.02 9.85 -10.60
N VAL A 37 -1.20 9.68 -10.11
CA VAL A 37 -2.42 9.97 -10.85
C VAL A 37 -2.82 11.42 -10.59
N GLN A 38 -3.17 12.17 -11.63
CA GLN A 38 -3.83 13.46 -11.47
C GLN A 38 -5.34 13.27 -11.49
N GLY A 39 -6.04 14.00 -10.65
CA GLY A 39 -7.49 13.89 -10.56
C GLY A 39 -8.08 14.73 -9.44
N ASP A 40 -9.29 14.39 -9.07
CA ASP A 40 -10.13 15.15 -8.16
C ASP A 40 -10.59 14.28 -6.96
N ARG A 41 -11.57 14.78 -6.22
CA ARG A 41 -12.24 14.07 -5.13
C ARG A 41 -12.86 12.74 -5.61
N GLU A 42 -13.45 12.71 -6.81
CA GLU A 42 -14.07 11.48 -7.34
C GLU A 42 -13.01 10.45 -7.70
N THR A 43 -11.84 10.88 -8.12
CA THR A 43 -10.67 10.01 -8.33
C THR A 43 -10.25 9.34 -7.02
N LEU A 44 -10.17 10.11 -5.91
CA LEU A 44 -9.92 9.53 -4.59
C LEU A 44 -11.02 8.53 -4.20
N ALA A 45 -12.27 8.89 -4.38
CA ALA A 45 -13.39 8.00 -4.09
C ALA A 45 -13.32 6.70 -4.91
N SER A 46 -12.89 6.77 -6.17
CA SER A 46 -12.67 5.60 -7.01
C SER A 46 -11.52 4.72 -6.50
N ILE A 47 -10.41 5.33 -6.09
CA ILE A 47 -9.27 4.61 -5.47
C ILE A 47 -9.74 3.88 -4.22
N LEU A 48 -10.51 4.54 -3.34
CA LEU A 48 -11.04 3.92 -2.12
C LEU A 48 -11.97 2.74 -2.45
N ARG A 49 -12.84 2.86 -3.46
CA ARG A 49 -13.69 1.75 -3.92
C ARG A 49 -12.88 0.55 -4.42
N ASN A 50 -11.75 0.77 -5.11
CA ASN A 50 -10.86 -0.29 -5.57
C ASN A 50 -10.19 -1.06 -4.41
N HIS A 51 -10.13 -0.44 -3.24
CA HIS A 51 -9.63 -1.06 -2.00
C HIS A 51 -10.72 -1.59 -1.09
N GLN A 52 -11.96 -1.72 -1.58
CA GLN A 52 -13.04 -2.31 -0.76
C GLN A 52 -12.63 -3.69 -0.21
N GLY A 53 -12.93 -3.94 1.05
CA GLY A 53 -12.48 -5.14 1.78
C GLY A 53 -11.14 -4.99 2.48
N LYS A 54 -10.43 -3.88 2.26
CA LYS A 54 -9.18 -3.54 2.97
C LYS A 54 -9.40 -2.40 3.95
N VAL A 55 -8.55 -2.34 4.96
CA VAL A 55 -8.36 -1.12 5.76
C VAL A 55 -7.56 -0.13 4.92
N VAL A 56 -7.99 1.13 4.83
CA VAL A 56 -7.32 2.12 3.99
C VAL A 56 -6.87 3.31 4.83
N LEU A 57 -5.56 3.59 4.80
CA LEU A 57 -4.99 4.81 5.36
C LEU A 57 -4.76 5.82 4.22
N VAL A 58 -5.37 6.99 4.31
CA VAL A 58 -5.14 8.12 3.38
C VAL A 58 -4.25 9.13 4.07
N ASP A 59 -3.10 9.46 3.48
CA ASP A 59 -2.10 10.42 3.95
C ASP A 59 -2.17 11.69 3.10
N PHE A 60 -2.59 12.81 3.70
CA PHE A 60 -2.61 14.13 3.07
C PHE A 60 -1.32 14.87 3.42
N TRP A 61 -0.54 15.20 2.40
CA TRP A 61 0.81 15.72 2.55
C TRP A 61 1.21 16.70 1.45
N ALA A 62 2.40 17.29 1.56
CA ALA A 62 3.02 18.04 0.45
C ALA A 62 4.55 18.04 0.55
N THR A 63 5.22 18.28 -0.57
CA THR A 63 6.69 18.35 -0.62
C THR A 63 7.27 19.53 0.16
N TRP A 64 6.51 20.61 0.30
CA TRP A 64 6.87 21.81 1.06
C TRP A 64 6.51 21.71 2.56
N CYS A 65 5.77 20.70 2.97
CA CYS A 65 5.41 20.45 4.37
C CYS A 65 6.53 19.66 5.07
N GLY A 66 7.37 20.34 5.84
CA GLY A 66 8.49 19.72 6.54
C GLY A 66 8.10 18.54 7.46
N PRO A 67 7.09 18.68 8.34
CA PRO A 67 6.58 17.56 9.15
C PRO A 67 6.08 16.40 8.32
N CYS A 68 5.36 16.66 7.20
CA CYS A 68 4.87 15.61 6.30
C CYS A 68 6.02 14.80 5.68
N VAL A 69 7.02 15.49 5.14
CA VAL A 69 8.20 14.85 4.54
C VAL A 69 8.94 13.96 5.55
N LYS A 70 9.00 14.39 6.81
CA LYS A 70 9.61 13.61 7.89
C LYS A 70 8.78 12.36 8.23
N GLN A 71 7.45 12.46 8.18
CA GLN A 71 6.53 11.37 8.53
C GLN A 71 6.26 10.41 7.37
N PHE A 72 6.43 10.83 6.12
CA PHE A 72 6.10 10.07 4.92
C PHE A 72 6.72 8.65 4.86
N PRO A 73 8.01 8.43 5.26
CA PRO A 73 8.58 7.09 5.31
C PRO A 73 7.80 6.13 6.19
N HIS A 74 7.16 6.61 7.26
CA HIS A 74 6.33 5.79 8.14
C HIS A 74 5.07 5.26 7.42
N SER A 75 4.40 6.09 6.61
CA SER A 75 3.27 5.65 5.78
C SER A 75 3.68 4.53 4.82
N ILE A 76 4.88 4.61 4.23
CA ILE A 76 5.43 3.57 3.34
C ILE A 76 5.77 2.29 4.13
N GLU A 77 6.33 2.43 5.33
CA GLU A 77 6.63 1.30 6.20
C GLU A 77 5.36 0.54 6.61
N LEU A 78 4.31 1.26 7.05
CA LEU A 78 3.01 0.68 7.37
C LEU A 78 2.41 -0.09 6.18
N SER A 79 2.45 0.51 4.98
CA SER A 79 1.99 -0.16 3.76
C SER A 79 2.71 -1.49 3.53
N ARG A 80 4.03 -1.54 3.67
CA ARG A 80 4.83 -2.76 3.47
C ARG A 80 4.56 -3.80 4.54
N LYS A 81 4.54 -3.36 5.80
CA LYS A 81 4.38 -4.22 6.97
C LYS A 81 3.03 -4.93 7.01
N HIS A 82 1.96 -4.23 6.64
CA HIS A 82 0.59 -4.72 6.79
C HIS A 82 -0.14 -4.99 5.46
N ARG A 83 0.59 -5.03 4.33
CA ARG A 83 0.03 -5.34 3.01
C ARG A 83 -0.73 -6.66 3.02
N ASP A 84 -0.11 -7.70 3.55
CA ASP A 84 -0.65 -9.06 3.58
C ASP A 84 -1.78 -9.21 4.62
N ASP A 85 -1.83 -8.32 5.63
CA ASP A 85 -2.92 -8.22 6.59
C ASP A 85 -4.15 -7.48 6.02
N GLY A 86 -4.00 -6.86 4.85
CA GLY A 86 -5.06 -6.15 4.16
C GLY A 86 -5.11 -4.65 4.45
N LEU A 87 -3.96 -4.01 4.74
CA LEU A 87 -3.82 -2.56 4.71
C LEU A 87 -3.50 -2.08 3.29
N ALA A 88 -4.18 -1.05 2.84
CA ALA A 88 -3.79 -0.21 1.72
C ALA A 88 -3.45 1.19 2.23
N VAL A 89 -2.44 1.81 1.64
CA VAL A 89 -2.09 3.21 1.90
C VAL A 89 -2.23 3.98 0.60
N VAL A 90 -2.88 5.13 0.68
CA VAL A 90 -3.10 6.07 -0.43
C VAL A 90 -2.52 7.41 -0.01
N THR A 91 -1.83 8.10 -0.89
CA THR A 91 -1.36 9.47 -0.61
C THR A 91 -2.08 10.49 -1.47
N VAL A 92 -2.36 11.65 -0.89
CA VAL A 92 -2.97 12.80 -1.58
C VAL A 92 -2.08 14.00 -1.37
N SER A 93 -1.46 14.47 -2.45
CA SER A 93 -0.51 15.58 -2.38
C SER A 93 -1.22 16.93 -2.48
N MET A 94 -0.96 17.83 -1.54
CA MET A 94 -1.44 19.22 -1.56
C MET A 94 -0.51 20.15 -2.37
N ASN A 95 0.25 19.60 -3.30
CA ASN A 95 1.08 20.35 -4.22
C ASN A 95 0.27 20.92 -5.38
N GLU A 96 0.78 22.00 -6.01
CA GLU A 96 0.22 22.53 -7.24
C GLU A 96 0.39 21.52 -8.41
N PRO A 97 -0.57 21.42 -9.35
CA PRO A 97 -0.46 20.51 -10.50
C PRO A 97 0.81 20.70 -11.34
N LYS A 98 1.35 21.93 -11.39
CA LYS A 98 2.61 22.25 -12.07
C LYS A 98 3.85 21.66 -11.39
N GLU A 99 3.73 21.22 -10.13
CA GLU A 99 4.81 20.63 -9.34
C GLU A 99 4.86 19.10 -9.48
N LYS A 100 4.09 18.52 -10.40
CA LYS A 100 3.97 17.07 -10.62
C LYS A 100 5.30 16.36 -10.67
N ASP A 101 6.27 16.89 -11.40
CA ASP A 101 7.59 16.26 -11.55
C ASP A 101 8.36 16.23 -10.22
N SER A 102 8.25 17.28 -9.42
CA SER A 102 8.86 17.34 -8.09
C SER A 102 8.22 16.36 -7.12
N VAL A 103 6.88 16.23 -7.18
CA VAL A 103 6.12 15.26 -6.37
C VAL A 103 6.52 13.84 -6.77
N LEU A 104 6.53 13.53 -8.08
CA LEU A 104 6.92 12.21 -8.58
C LEU A 104 8.35 11.85 -8.17
N ALA A 105 9.30 12.77 -8.36
CA ALA A 105 10.68 12.56 -7.94
C ALA A 105 10.83 12.31 -6.43
N PHE A 106 10.01 12.94 -5.59
CA PHE A 106 9.97 12.65 -4.16
C PHE A 106 9.43 11.24 -3.90
N LEU A 107 8.29 10.86 -4.50
CA LEU A 107 7.68 9.54 -4.35
C LEU A 107 8.63 8.42 -4.79
N GLU A 108 9.36 8.60 -5.89
CA GLU A 108 10.37 7.67 -6.37
C GLU A 108 11.51 7.47 -5.36
N ARG A 109 12.02 8.57 -4.77
CA ARG A 109 13.04 8.49 -3.71
C ARG A 109 12.55 7.73 -2.48
N GLN A 110 11.26 7.87 -2.14
CA GLN A 110 10.62 7.14 -1.05
C GLN A 110 10.23 5.70 -1.43
N LYS A 111 10.33 5.33 -2.70
CA LYS A 111 9.84 4.05 -3.24
C LYS A 111 8.37 3.82 -2.87
N ALA A 112 7.56 4.85 -3.11
CA ALA A 112 6.14 4.88 -2.79
C ALA A 112 5.32 4.07 -3.81
N GLU A 113 5.49 2.74 -3.81
CA GLU A 113 4.79 1.77 -4.67
C GLU A 113 3.35 1.53 -4.17
N ILE A 114 2.61 2.62 -3.99
CA ILE A 114 1.24 2.71 -3.49
C ILE A 114 0.44 3.64 -4.39
N ASP A 115 -0.84 3.83 -4.14
CA ASP A 115 -1.65 4.81 -4.88
C ASP A 115 -1.30 6.23 -4.45
N ASN A 116 -0.89 7.05 -5.39
CA ASN A 116 -0.52 8.44 -5.16
C ASN A 116 -1.38 9.35 -6.06
N LEU A 117 -2.09 10.28 -5.44
CA LEU A 117 -2.96 11.25 -6.10
C LEU A 117 -2.37 12.66 -5.99
N LEU A 118 -2.31 13.36 -7.11
CA LEU A 118 -2.06 14.81 -7.19
C LEU A 118 -3.35 15.48 -7.64
N PRO A 119 -4.06 16.18 -6.75
CA PRO A 119 -5.28 16.89 -7.08
C PRO A 119 -5.07 18.01 -8.10
N GLU A 120 -6.10 18.26 -8.90
CA GLU A 120 -6.11 19.31 -9.91
C GLU A 120 -6.26 20.72 -9.30
N TYR A 121 -6.68 20.79 -8.04
CA TYR A 121 -7.01 22.04 -7.34
C TYR A 121 -5.79 22.83 -6.86
N GLY A 122 -4.64 22.16 -6.71
CA GLY A 122 -3.48 22.76 -6.05
C GLY A 122 -3.68 22.99 -4.54
N ALA A 123 -2.76 23.76 -3.94
CA ALA A 123 -2.84 24.13 -2.54
C ALA A 123 -3.81 25.30 -2.34
N GLY A 124 -4.72 25.19 -1.36
CA GLY A 124 -5.59 26.31 -1.03
C GLY A 124 -6.97 25.89 -0.56
N THR A 125 -7.88 26.87 -0.53
CA THR A 125 -9.27 26.69 -0.03
C THR A 125 -10.02 25.62 -0.83
N GLU A 126 -9.85 25.62 -2.14
CA GLU A 126 -10.52 24.66 -3.03
C GLU A 126 -10.12 23.21 -2.70
N PHE A 127 -8.83 22.95 -2.41
CA PHE A 127 -8.36 21.66 -1.95
C PHE A 127 -8.99 21.27 -0.61
N LEU A 128 -8.99 22.19 0.36
CA LEU A 128 -9.56 21.95 1.69
C LEU A 128 -11.05 21.62 1.62
N GLU A 129 -11.81 22.37 0.80
CA GLU A 129 -13.23 22.14 0.58
C GLU A 129 -13.49 20.82 -0.17
N ALA A 130 -12.74 20.55 -1.24
CA ALA A 130 -12.91 19.35 -2.04
C ALA A 130 -12.68 18.08 -1.25
N PHE A 131 -11.72 18.06 -0.33
CA PHE A 131 -11.41 16.91 0.50
C PHE A 131 -11.96 17.01 1.94
N ASP A 132 -12.78 18.02 2.23
CA ASP A 132 -13.35 18.28 3.58
C ASP A 132 -12.27 18.22 4.67
N LEU A 133 -11.16 18.92 4.44
CA LEU A 133 -10.08 19.03 5.42
C LEU A 133 -10.28 20.29 6.27
N ARG A 134 -10.15 20.13 7.58
CA ARG A 134 -10.35 21.20 8.56
C ARG A 134 -9.07 21.62 9.24
N GLY A 135 -8.00 21.70 8.53
CA GLY A 135 -6.77 22.06 9.17
C GLY A 135 -5.56 21.82 8.31
N ASP A 136 -4.43 21.91 8.98
CA ASP A 136 -3.13 21.79 8.37
C ASP A 136 -2.75 20.34 8.10
N ILE A 137 -1.72 20.14 7.28
CA ILE A 137 -1.08 18.86 7.05
C ILE A 137 0.19 18.75 7.92
N PRO A 138 0.59 17.54 8.35
CA PRO A 138 0.08 16.21 7.96
C PRO A 138 -1.29 15.90 8.54
N PHE A 139 -2.16 15.35 7.72
CA PHE A 139 -3.49 14.92 8.10
C PHE A 139 -3.77 13.53 7.53
N TYR A 140 -4.46 12.67 8.30
CA TYR A 140 -4.71 11.30 7.89
C TYR A 140 -6.16 10.92 8.10
N ARG A 141 -6.66 10.00 7.23
CA ARG A 141 -7.96 9.35 7.40
C ARG A 141 -7.80 7.84 7.33
N LEU A 142 -8.40 7.14 8.28
CA LEU A 142 -8.38 5.68 8.33
C LEU A 142 -9.79 5.13 8.17
N TYR A 143 -9.96 4.35 7.11
CA TYR A 143 -11.21 3.70 6.73
C TYR A 143 -11.16 2.22 7.06
N ASP A 144 -12.30 1.67 7.50
CA ASP A 144 -12.45 0.24 7.70
C ASP A 144 -12.65 -0.53 6.37
N ARG A 145 -12.80 -1.85 6.46
CA ARG A 145 -12.99 -2.73 5.30
C ARG A 145 -14.30 -2.47 4.53
N GLN A 146 -15.26 -1.81 5.14
CA GLN A 146 -16.54 -1.39 4.55
C GLN A 146 -16.43 -0.03 3.85
N GLY A 147 -15.27 0.63 3.93
CA GLY A 147 -15.06 1.97 3.39
C GLY A 147 -15.62 3.07 4.28
N THR A 148 -15.94 2.76 5.55
CA THR A 148 -16.42 3.76 6.51
C THR A 148 -15.24 4.45 7.17
N LEU A 149 -15.23 5.78 7.18
CA LEU A 149 -14.23 6.57 7.93
C LEU A 149 -14.39 6.31 9.43
N ARG A 150 -13.33 5.83 10.07
CA ARG A 150 -13.32 5.48 11.49
C ARG A 150 -12.49 6.43 12.34
N TYR A 151 -11.37 6.89 11.80
CA TYR A 151 -10.45 7.76 12.53
C TYR A 151 -9.87 8.82 11.60
N THR A 152 -9.62 10.00 12.19
CA THR A 152 -8.83 11.08 11.59
C THR A 152 -7.66 11.40 12.51
N PHE A 153 -6.52 11.81 11.93
CA PHE A 153 -5.32 12.15 12.70
C PHE A 153 -4.70 13.43 12.15
N SER A 154 -4.16 14.24 13.06
CA SER A 154 -3.45 15.47 12.72
C SER A 154 -2.17 15.60 13.54
N GLY A 155 -1.22 16.35 13.00
CA GLY A 155 -0.03 16.79 13.75
C GLY A 155 -0.35 17.79 14.85
N ASP A 156 -1.49 18.48 14.76
CA ASP A 156 -2.07 19.36 15.79
C ASP A 156 -3.56 18.99 16.00
N PRO A 157 -3.85 17.97 16.82
CA PRO A 157 -5.20 17.48 17.01
C PRO A 157 -6.08 18.40 17.89
N ASP A 158 -5.49 19.29 18.68
CA ASP A 158 -6.21 20.08 19.68
C ASP A 158 -7.18 21.11 19.05
N GLY A 159 -6.94 21.49 17.80
CA GLY A 159 -7.77 22.42 17.05
C GLY A 159 -8.87 21.77 16.20
N ILE A 160 -8.97 20.43 16.17
CA ILE A 160 -9.85 19.70 15.26
C ILE A 160 -10.73 18.69 16.03
N ASP A 161 -12.05 18.87 15.98
CA ASP A 161 -13.00 17.98 16.64
C ASP A 161 -12.86 16.51 16.12
N ASN A 162 -12.85 15.55 17.07
CA ASN A 162 -12.72 14.12 16.80
C ASN A 162 -11.45 13.70 16.04
N CYS A 163 -10.38 14.47 16.18
CA CYS A 163 -9.07 14.17 15.61
C CYS A 163 -8.15 13.56 16.67
N GLU A 164 -7.43 12.50 16.32
CA GLU A 164 -6.43 11.89 17.20
C GLU A 164 -5.01 12.36 16.79
N PRO A 165 -4.03 12.32 17.71
CA PRO A 165 -2.65 12.58 17.37
C PRO A 165 -2.09 11.50 16.45
N ILE A 166 -1.17 11.88 15.54
CA ILE A 166 -0.59 10.98 14.52
C ILE A 166 0.12 9.76 15.12
N GLU A 167 0.59 9.83 16.36
CA GLU A 167 1.21 8.73 17.10
C GLU A 167 0.25 7.56 17.37
N LYS A 168 -1.06 7.78 17.20
CA LYS A 168 -2.08 6.74 17.36
C LYS A 168 -2.34 5.94 16.09
N ILE A 169 -1.79 6.32 14.94
CA ILE A 169 -2.06 5.68 13.65
C ILE A 169 -1.79 4.16 13.74
N ASP A 170 -0.63 3.74 14.22
CA ASP A 170 -0.26 2.32 14.31
C ASP A 170 -1.25 1.51 15.13
N GLN A 171 -1.63 2.05 16.28
CA GLN A 171 -2.60 1.41 17.18
C GLN A 171 -3.94 1.19 16.47
N ARG A 172 -4.45 2.22 15.77
CA ARG A 172 -5.74 2.18 15.10
C ARG A 172 -5.72 1.31 13.84
N VAL A 173 -4.61 1.30 13.11
CA VAL A 173 -4.41 0.38 11.98
C VAL A 173 -4.49 -1.07 12.47
N VAL A 174 -3.75 -1.44 13.50
CA VAL A 174 -3.77 -2.81 14.06
C VAL A 174 -5.15 -3.18 14.59
N GLU A 175 -5.86 -2.25 15.25
CA GLU A 175 -7.23 -2.45 15.73
C GLU A 175 -8.18 -2.82 14.59
N LEU A 176 -8.20 -2.03 13.50
CA LEU A 176 -9.09 -2.29 12.37
C LEU A 176 -8.70 -3.55 11.57
N LEU A 177 -7.42 -3.85 11.46
CA LEU A 177 -6.95 -5.09 10.83
C LEU A 177 -7.38 -6.33 11.61
N GLY A 178 -7.42 -6.24 12.94
CA GLY A 178 -7.86 -7.33 13.83
C GLY A 178 -9.38 -7.52 13.88
N ALA A 179 -10.17 -6.47 13.69
CA ALA A 179 -11.63 -6.50 13.79
C ALA A 179 -12.35 -7.28 12.67
N GLY A 180 -11.63 -7.73 11.65
CA GLY A 180 -12.20 -8.42 10.48
C GLY A 180 -11.74 -9.87 10.31
N ARG A 181 -11.17 -10.47 11.35
CA ARG A 181 -10.79 -11.90 11.37
C ARG A 181 -11.82 -12.75 12.05
#